data_0028b68182e0d6e36a308390746a394b
#
_entry.id   0028b68182e0d6e36a308390746a394b
#
_cell.length_a   1.000
_cell.length_b   1.000
_cell.length_c   1.000
_cell.angle_alpha   90.00
_cell.angle_beta   90.00
_cell.angle_gamma   90.00
#
_symmetry.space_group_name_H-M   'P 1'
#
loop_
_entity.id
_entity.type
_entity.pdbx_description
1 polymer ?
#
loop_
_entity_poly.entity_id
_entity_poly.type
_entity_poly.pdbx_seq_one_letter_code
_entity_poly.pdbx_strand_id
1 'polypeptide(L)'
;MLKDAHSRTISSAVSAPVGDTVIIAAADDAWNYIHELIGDLSTAGTVSIIAINVADDERILGTFQLGDGQGLTLQDTPGEDGRPRFEFKPGERAVLRTTGGTFTGSLSRSIRY
;
A
#
# COMPACT_ATOMS: atom_id res chain seq x y z
N MET A 1 24.44 5.00 -11.77
CA MET A 1 23.80 6.03 -11.01
C MET A 1 23.76 5.70 -9.56
N LEU A 2 24.43 6.50 -8.79
CA LEU A 2 24.60 6.17 -7.37
C LEU A 2 23.29 6.16 -6.60
N LYS A 3 22.35 7.03 -6.95
CA LYS A 3 21.08 7.06 -6.21
C LYS A 3 20.28 5.76 -6.35
N ASP A 4 20.49 5.00 -7.43
CA ASP A 4 19.80 3.74 -7.60
C ASP A 4 20.30 2.67 -6.64
N ALA A 5 21.54 2.83 -6.13
CA ALA A 5 22.09 1.91 -5.15
C ALA A 5 21.33 2.00 -3.82
N HIS A 6 20.56 3.07 -3.60
CA HIS A 6 19.79 3.27 -2.38
C HIS A 6 18.33 2.87 -2.53
N SER A 7 17.95 2.32 -3.69
CA SER A 7 16.60 1.88 -3.94
C SER A 7 16.54 0.35 -4.00
N ARG A 8 15.51 -0.23 -3.40
CA ARG A 8 15.29 -1.67 -3.45
C ARG A 8 13.83 -1.96 -3.71
N THR A 9 13.58 -3.01 -4.50
CA THR A 9 12.24 -3.53 -4.74
C THR A 9 12.03 -4.77 -3.88
N ILE A 10 10.93 -4.78 -3.15
CA ILE A 10 10.59 -5.86 -2.23
C ILE A 10 9.21 -6.37 -2.57
N SER A 11 9.05 -7.69 -2.65
CA SER A 11 7.76 -8.33 -2.83
C SER A 11 7.40 -9.09 -1.56
N SER A 12 6.14 -9.01 -1.15
CA SER A 12 5.67 -9.68 0.04
C SER A 12 4.22 -10.12 -0.12
N ALA A 13 3.84 -11.15 0.65
CA ALA A 13 2.46 -11.59 0.72
C ALA A 13 1.66 -10.65 1.61
N VAL A 14 0.38 -10.47 1.28
CA VAL A 14 -0.53 -9.67 2.08
C VAL A 14 -1.69 -10.56 2.53
N SER A 15 -2.01 -10.47 3.83
CA SER A 15 -3.21 -11.07 4.38
C SER A 15 -3.79 -10.07 5.37
N ALA A 16 -4.89 -9.44 4.97
CA ALA A 16 -5.48 -8.32 5.72
C ALA A 16 -6.91 -8.65 6.10
N PRO A 17 -7.16 -9.09 7.35
CA PRO A 17 -8.53 -9.30 7.83
C PRO A 17 -9.27 -7.98 7.97
N VAL A 18 -10.55 -8.05 8.25
CA VAL A 18 -11.36 -6.85 8.51
C VAL A 18 -10.69 -5.99 9.57
N GLY A 19 -10.57 -4.70 9.28
CA GLY A 19 -9.89 -3.73 10.13
C GLY A 19 -8.61 -3.24 9.48
N ASP A 20 -7.68 -2.77 10.29
CA ASP A 20 -6.43 -2.19 9.85
C ASP A 20 -5.29 -3.19 9.94
N THR A 21 -4.54 -3.33 8.86
CA THR A 21 -3.35 -4.18 8.80
C THR A 21 -2.18 -3.36 8.27
N VAL A 22 -1.07 -3.34 9.00
CA VAL A 22 0.14 -2.66 8.52
C VAL A 22 0.77 -3.54 7.44
N ILE A 23 0.87 -3.00 6.23
CA ILE A 23 1.48 -3.72 5.09
C ILE A 23 2.89 -3.22 4.79
N ILE A 24 3.24 -2.02 5.23
CA ILE A 24 4.61 -1.50 5.17
C ILE A 24 4.88 -0.80 6.48
N ALA A 25 5.87 -1.28 7.23
CA ALA A 25 6.26 -0.65 8.48
C ALA A 25 6.86 0.73 8.23
N ALA A 26 6.66 1.65 9.17
CA ALA A 26 7.25 2.97 9.06
C ALA A 26 8.78 2.88 9.08
N ALA A 27 9.42 3.68 8.23
CA ALA A 27 10.86 3.82 8.21
C ALA A 27 11.20 5.29 8.39
N ASP A 28 12.05 5.60 9.37
CA ASP A 28 12.35 7.00 9.71
C ASP A 28 13.21 7.70 8.66
N ASP A 29 13.96 6.93 7.89
CA ASP A 29 14.97 7.44 6.97
C ASP A 29 14.69 7.11 5.51
N ALA A 30 13.49 6.62 5.21
CA ALA A 30 13.21 6.14 3.86
C ALA A 30 11.81 6.49 3.40
N TRP A 31 11.67 6.66 2.10
CA TRP A 31 10.41 6.75 1.40
C TRP A 31 10.03 5.36 0.91
N ASN A 32 8.76 5.04 0.93
CA ASN A 32 8.23 3.80 0.36
C ASN A 32 7.23 4.13 -0.74
N TYR A 33 7.21 3.28 -1.76
CA TYR A 33 6.31 3.43 -2.90
C TYR A 33 5.69 2.08 -3.21
N ILE A 34 4.38 2.02 -3.33
CA ILE A 34 3.71 0.80 -3.79
C ILE A 34 3.70 0.81 -5.31
N HIS A 35 4.29 -0.21 -5.93
CA HIS A 35 4.27 -0.40 -7.37
C HIS A 35 3.07 -1.20 -7.80
N GLU A 36 2.74 -2.23 -7.03
CA GLU A 36 1.67 -3.13 -7.39
C GLU A 36 1.07 -3.75 -6.15
N LEU A 37 -0.25 -3.81 -6.12
CA LEU A 37 -1.01 -4.53 -5.11
C LEU A 37 -2.05 -5.34 -5.85
N ILE A 38 -1.94 -6.67 -5.76
CA ILE A 38 -2.85 -7.60 -6.44
C ILE A 38 -3.41 -8.54 -5.39
N GLY A 39 -4.71 -8.76 -5.43
CA GLY A 39 -5.33 -9.71 -4.53
C GLY A 39 -6.83 -9.71 -4.69
N ASP A 40 -7.51 -10.39 -3.80
CA ASP A 40 -8.96 -10.45 -3.79
C ASP A 40 -9.52 -10.36 -2.38
N LEU A 41 -10.77 -9.91 -2.31
CA LEU A 41 -11.50 -9.80 -1.07
C LEU A 41 -12.46 -10.99 -0.97
N SER A 42 -12.41 -11.69 0.15
CA SER A 42 -13.20 -12.92 0.32
C SER A 42 -14.72 -12.68 0.31
N THR A 43 -15.14 -11.51 0.79
CA THR A 43 -16.55 -11.12 0.86
C THR A 43 -16.66 -9.65 0.48
N ALA A 44 -17.75 -9.25 -0.14
CA ALA A 44 -17.96 -7.87 -0.59
C ALA A 44 -17.65 -6.85 0.51
N GLY A 45 -16.95 -5.80 0.14
CA GLY A 45 -16.57 -4.74 1.07
C GLY A 45 -15.65 -3.73 0.42
N THR A 46 -14.85 -3.05 1.23
CA THR A 46 -13.93 -2.03 0.75
C THR A 46 -12.49 -2.32 1.18
N VAL A 47 -11.57 -1.84 0.36
CA VAL A 47 -10.14 -1.87 0.66
C VAL A 47 -9.62 -0.45 0.50
N SER A 48 -9.01 0.09 1.55
CA SER A 48 -8.42 1.44 1.51
C SER A 48 -6.94 1.37 1.80
N ILE A 49 -6.17 2.17 1.08
CA ILE A 49 -4.73 2.32 1.32
C ILE A 49 -4.53 3.64 2.05
N ILE A 50 -3.94 3.58 3.24
CA ILE A 50 -3.84 4.72 4.15
C ILE A 50 -2.40 4.87 4.62
N ALA A 51 -1.90 6.10 4.60
CA ALA A 51 -0.62 6.45 5.20
C ALA A 51 -0.90 7.03 6.59
N ILE A 52 -0.26 6.48 7.61
CA ILE A 52 -0.45 6.95 8.99
C ILE A 52 0.92 7.34 9.56
N ASN A 53 1.04 8.59 10.00
CA ASN A 53 2.29 9.10 10.52
C ASN A 53 2.46 8.78 12.01
N VAL A 54 3.57 9.22 12.61
CA VAL A 54 3.88 8.95 14.01
C VAL A 54 2.89 9.60 14.98
N ALA A 55 2.19 10.62 14.55
CA ALA A 55 1.14 11.27 15.34
C ALA A 55 -0.24 10.64 15.14
N ASP A 56 -0.30 9.52 14.42
CA ASP A 56 -1.52 8.80 14.07
C ASP A 56 -2.48 9.57 13.16
N ASP A 57 -1.96 10.58 12.46
CA ASP A 57 -2.74 11.27 11.44
C ASP A 57 -2.81 10.40 10.19
N GLU A 58 -4.01 10.32 9.60
CA GLU A 58 -4.29 9.47 8.45
C GLU A 58 -4.37 10.28 7.17
N ARG A 59 -3.80 9.71 6.11
CA ARG A 59 -3.89 10.27 4.76
C ARG A 59 -4.33 9.15 3.84
N ILE A 60 -5.57 9.20 3.37
CA ILE A 60 -6.15 8.14 2.53
C ILE A 60 -5.68 8.33 1.10
N LEU A 61 -5.00 7.32 0.55
CA LEU A 61 -4.47 7.35 -0.82
C LEU A 61 -5.45 6.80 -1.84
N GLY A 62 -6.33 5.90 -1.43
CA GLY A 62 -7.36 5.35 -2.31
C GLY A 62 -8.29 4.43 -1.57
N THR A 63 -9.53 4.32 -2.05
CA THR A 63 -10.55 3.41 -1.52
C THR A 63 -11.21 2.71 -2.70
N PHE A 64 -11.33 1.39 -2.60
CA PHE A 64 -11.84 0.54 -3.67
C PHE A 64 -12.96 -0.35 -3.14
N GLN A 65 -14.11 -0.36 -3.84
CA GLN A 65 -15.20 -1.26 -3.52
C GLN A 65 -15.08 -2.53 -4.33
N LEU A 66 -15.16 -3.67 -3.65
CA LEU A 66 -15.04 -4.98 -4.28
C LEU A 66 -16.23 -5.84 -3.92
N GLY A 67 -16.70 -6.62 -4.90
CA GLY A 67 -17.71 -7.63 -4.66
C GLY A 67 -17.12 -8.91 -4.07
N ASP A 68 -17.99 -9.89 -3.79
CA ASP A 68 -17.57 -11.19 -3.26
C ASP A 68 -16.54 -11.83 -4.17
N GLY A 69 -15.38 -12.15 -3.62
CA GLY A 69 -14.31 -12.80 -4.38
C GLY A 69 -13.73 -11.98 -5.50
N GLN A 70 -14.07 -10.70 -5.58
CA GLN A 70 -13.60 -9.83 -6.65
C GLN A 70 -12.13 -9.50 -6.43
N GLY A 71 -11.37 -9.54 -7.52
CA GLY A 71 -9.96 -9.19 -7.50
C GLY A 71 -9.73 -7.70 -7.64
N LEU A 72 -8.61 -7.25 -7.08
CA LEU A 72 -8.10 -5.90 -7.23
C LEU A 72 -6.70 -5.99 -7.81
N THR A 73 -6.45 -5.22 -8.86
CA THR A 73 -5.10 -5.06 -9.42
C THR A 73 -4.80 -3.58 -9.46
N LEU A 74 -3.89 -3.15 -8.59
CA LEU A 74 -3.39 -1.78 -8.59
C LEU A 74 -1.98 -1.79 -9.12
N GLN A 75 -1.75 -0.98 -10.15
CA GLN A 75 -0.40 -0.75 -10.66
C GLN A 75 -0.12 0.73 -10.56
N ASP A 76 1.12 1.06 -10.21
CA ASP A 76 1.51 2.44 -10.12
C ASP A 76 1.46 3.08 -11.49
N THR A 77 0.55 4.03 -11.65
CA THR A 77 0.50 4.88 -12.84
C THR A 77 0.92 6.26 -12.38
N PRO A 78 2.14 6.71 -12.71
CA PRO A 78 2.60 8.02 -12.28
C PRO A 78 1.62 9.11 -12.66
N GLY A 79 1.45 10.09 -11.78
CA GLY A 79 0.67 11.27 -12.09
C GLY A 79 1.31 12.12 -13.17
N GLU A 80 0.66 13.20 -13.57
CA GLU A 80 1.16 14.10 -14.60
C GLU A 80 2.53 14.69 -14.27
N ASP A 81 2.83 14.80 -12.97
CA ASP A 81 4.11 15.29 -12.47
C ASP A 81 5.19 14.21 -12.42
N GLY A 82 4.89 12.98 -12.86
CA GLY A 82 5.81 11.85 -12.83
C GLY A 82 6.02 11.24 -11.46
N ARG A 83 5.26 11.66 -10.46
CA ARG A 83 5.42 11.14 -9.08
C ARG A 83 4.57 9.90 -8.87
N PRO A 84 5.05 8.95 -8.03
CA PRO A 84 4.26 7.78 -7.67
C PRO A 84 2.96 8.18 -6.99
N ARG A 85 1.87 7.45 -7.28
CA ARG A 85 0.57 7.72 -6.67
C ARG A 85 0.51 7.23 -5.22
N PHE A 86 1.16 6.10 -4.94
CA PHE A 86 1.10 5.48 -3.61
C PHE A 86 2.46 5.64 -2.94
N GLU A 87 2.67 6.83 -2.39
CA GLU A 87 3.93 7.24 -1.80
C GLU A 87 3.76 7.44 -0.30
N PHE A 88 4.72 6.92 0.46
CA PHE A 88 4.73 7.03 1.92
C PHE A 88 6.01 7.73 2.36
N LYS A 89 5.86 8.82 3.08
CA LYS A 89 6.98 9.64 3.56
C LYS A 89 7.70 8.94 4.70
N PRO A 90 8.96 9.33 4.99
CA PRO A 90 9.62 8.84 6.19
C PRO A 90 8.73 9.05 7.42
N GLY A 91 8.63 8.02 8.26
CA GLY A 91 7.80 8.03 9.44
C GLY A 91 6.35 7.60 9.21
N GLU A 92 5.92 7.44 7.96
CA GLU A 92 4.57 6.95 7.66
C GLU A 92 4.58 5.44 7.48
N ARG A 93 3.62 4.75 8.10
CA ARG A 93 3.36 3.34 7.82
C ARG A 93 2.23 3.23 6.82
N ALA A 94 2.26 2.20 6.00
CA ALA A 94 1.18 1.92 5.05
C ALA A 94 0.22 0.93 5.69
N VAL A 95 -1.04 1.28 5.72
CA VAL A 95 -2.10 0.47 6.32
C VAL A 95 -3.12 0.12 5.25
N LEU A 96 -3.51 -1.13 5.23
CA LEU A 96 -4.63 -1.59 4.44
C LEU A 96 -5.83 -1.72 5.37
N ARG A 97 -6.86 -0.92 5.11
CA ARG A 97 -8.10 -0.96 5.90
C ARG A 97 -9.16 -1.68 5.09
N THR A 98 -9.63 -2.81 5.61
CA THR A 98 -10.62 -3.63 4.91
C THR A 98 -11.92 -3.71 5.67
N THR A 99 -13.03 -3.79 4.92
CA THR A 99 -14.34 -4.09 5.46
C THR A 99 -14.91 -5.28 4.70
N GLY A 100 -15.82 -6.01 5.30
CA GLY A 100 -16.56 -7.09 4.66
C GLY A 100 -15.85 -8.43 4.68
N GLY A 101 -14.60 -8.50 4.31
CA GLY A 101 -13.86 -9.76 4.24
C GLY A 101 -12.37 -9.60 4.40
N THR A 102 -11.63 -10.69 4.18
CA THR A 102 -10.18 -10.69 4.23
C THR A 102 -9.62 -10.46 2.83
N PHE A 103 -8.69 -9.51 2.72
CA PHE A 103 -7.95 -9.29 1.49
C PHE A 103 -6.67 -10.14 1.50
N THR A 104 -6.49 -10.94 0.46
CA THR A 104 -5.33 -11.82 0.33
C THR A 104 -4.67 -11.59 -1.02
N GLY A 105 -3.37 -11.38 -1.02
CA GLY A 105 -2.67 -11.15 -2.28
C GLY A 105 -1.20 -10.90 -2.10
N SER A 106 -0.65 -10.04 -2.94
CA SER A 106 0.77 -9.71 -2.93
C SER A 106 1.00 -8.23 -3.16
N LEU A 107 2.10 -7.74 -2.63
CA LEU A 107 2.50 -6.34 -2.68
C LEU A 107 3.92 -6.27 -3.25
N SER A 108 4.11 -5.39 -4.23
CA SER A 108 5.44 -5.03 -4.72
C SER A 108 5.69 -3.56 -4.43
N ARG A 109 6.78 -3.28 -3.75
CA ARG A 109 7.13 -1.92 -3.32
C ARG A 109 8.60 -1.62 -3.50
N SER A 110 8.95 -0.35 -3.53
CA SER A 110 10.35 0.07 -3.42
C SER A 110 10.57 0.90 -2.18
N ILE A 111 11.80 0.81 -1.67
CA ILE A 111 12.30 1.66 -0.60
C ILE A 111 13.39 2.53 -1.20
N ARG A 112 13.33 3.82 -0.90
CA ARG A 112 14.35 4.78 -1.34
C ARG A 112 14.84 5.57 -0.14
N TYR A 113 16.13 5.46 0.11
CA TYR A 113 16.78 6.17 1.22
C TYR A 113 17.23 7.57 0.84
#